data_9fb2684d7b74527b27b17909037ce029
#
_entry.id   9fb2684d7b74527b27b17909037ce029
#
_cell.length_a   1.000
_cell.length_b   1.000
_cell.length_c   1.000
_cell.angle_alpha   90.00
_cell.angle_beta   90.00
_cell.angle_gamma   90.00
#
_symmetry.space_group_name_H-M   'P 1'
#
loop_
_entity.id
_entity.type
_entity.pdbx_description
1 polymer ?
#
loop_
_entity_poly.entity_id
_entity_poly.type
_entity_poly.pdbx_seq_one_letter_code
_entity_poly.pdbx_strand_id
1 'polypeptide(L)'
;SVFVLDGGWASWQRHVPLEREQGPGRRTLPAANAFEATAATINTASGKESVRDRAQPVQVIDREALRQGTYRLADARAPERFSGAQEPIDPVAGHIPGAMCTFWKDALRDDGTFRPPHEIRSYWVDRPVDICYCGSGVTATHLILQHAIAGLTLPQLYAGSWSEWITDPDAPISLGA
;
A
#
# COMPACT_ATOMS: atom_id res chain seq x y z
N SER A 1 -3.98 18.99 -2.67
CA SER A 1 -3.51 17.98 -1.69
C SER A 1 -4.44 16.79 -1.73
N VAL A 2 -3.93 15.59 -1.58
CA VAL A 2 -4.69 14.34 -1.48
C VAL A 2 -4.54 13.80 -0.06
N PHE A 3 -5.63 13.33 0.51
CA PHE A 3 -5.69 12.78 1.86
C PHE A 3 -6.22 11.35 1.79
N VAL A 4 -5.73 10.49 2.67
CA VAL A 4 -6.24 9.14 2.86
C VAL A 4 -7.06 9.11 4.14
N LEU A 5 -8.31 8.65 4.04
CA LEU A 5 -9.17 8.47 5.20
C LEU A 5 -8.87 7.12 5.86
N ASP A 6 -8.41 7.14 7.10
CA ASP A 6 -8.18 5.93 7.87
C ASP A 6 -9.50 5.18 8.13
N GLY A 7 -9.52 3.88 7.84
CA GLY A 7 -10.73 3.08 7.81
C GLY A 7 -11.55 3.20 6.51
N GLY A 8 -11.11 4.01 5.54
CA GLY A 8 -11.66 4.10 4.20
C GLY A 8 -13.16 4.37 4.15
N TRP A 9 -13.84 3.76 3.16
CA TRP A 9 -15.28 3.95 2.93
C TRP A 9 -16.15 3.55 4.13
N ALA A 10 -15.79 2.50 4.84
CA ALA A 10 -16.53 2.05 6.02
C ALA A 10 -16.48 3.09 7.15
N SER A 11 -15.34 3.75 7.36
CA SER A 11 -15.22 4.85 8.32
C SER A 11 -16.02 6.06 7.87
N TRP A 12 -15.98 6.41 6.59
CA TRP A 12 -16.80 7.47 6.02
C TRP A 12 -18.29 7.26 6.28
N GLN A 13 -18.80 6.07 5.98
CA GLN A 13 -20.22 5.74 6.16
C GLN A 13 -20.72 5.87 7.61
N ARG A 14 -19.84 5.66 8.60
CA ARG A 14 -20.18 5.79 10.02
C ARG A 14 -20.28 7.24 10.48
N HIS A 15 -19.54 8.15 9.86
CA HIS A 15 -19.37 9.51 10.35
C HIS A 15 -20.04 10.58 9.48
N VAL A 16 -20.40 10.25 8.25
CA VAL A 16 -20.97 11.19 7.28
C VAL A 16 -22.33 10.68 6.83
N PRO A 17 -23.45 11.45 7.04
CA PRO A 17 -24.73 11.11 6.46
C PRO A 17 -24.61 11.02 4.93
N LEU A 18 -24.97 9.87 4.37
CA LEU A 18 -24.96 9.68 2.92
C LEU A 18 -26.28 10.18 2.34
N GLU A 19 -26.25 11.31 1.66
CA GLU A 19 -27.28 11.67 0.71
C GLU A 19 -27.05 10.83 -0.56
N ARG A 20 -27.98 9.92 -0.85
CA ARG A 20 -27.98 9.17 -2.11
C ARG A 20 -28.67 10.03 -3.17
N GLU A 21 -27.90 10.61 -4.08
CA GLU A 21 -28.47 11.12 -5.31
C GLU A 21 -29.01 9.94 -6.15
N GLN A 22 -30.31 9.91 -6.35
CA GLN A 22 -30.96 8.99 -7.29
C GLN A 22 -31.00 9.65 -8.66
N GLY A 23 -30.18 9.19 -9.59
CA GLY A 23 -30.28 9.60 -11.00
C GLY A 23 -28.94 9.76 -11.72
N PRO A 24 -28.93 9.86 -13.05
CA PRO A 24 -27.74 10.15 -13.86
C PRO A 24 -27.37 11.63 -13.76
N GLY A 25 -27.15 12.10 -12.55
CA GLY A 25 -26.77 13.48 -12.27
C GLY A 25 -25.29 13.72 -12.52
N ARG A 26 -24.98 14.83 -13.16
CA ARG A 26 -23.64 15.41 -13.23
C ARG A 26 -23.16 15.59 -11.77
N ARG A 27 -22.11 14.87 -11.36
CA ARG A 27 -21.46 15.09 -10.07
C ARG A 27 -20.91 16.51 -10.03
N THR A 28 -21.61 17.41 -9.39
CA THR A 28 -21.00 18.61 -8.82
C THR A 28 -20.32 18.18 -7.54
N LEU A 29 -19.00 18.15 -7.54
CA LEU A 29 -18.26 18.00 -6.30
C LEU A 29 -18.66 19.16 -5.38
N PRO A 30 -18.95 18.90 -4.10
CA PRO A 30 -19.19 19.98 -3.15
C PRO A 30 -17.98 20.93 -3.16
N ALA A 31 -18.25 22.21 -3.06
CA ALA A 31 -17.20 23.21 -3.02
C ALA A 31 -16.15 22.82 -1.97
N ALA A 32 -14.88 23.04 -2.29
CA ALA A 32 -13.70 22.59 -1.52
C ALA A 32 -13.64 23.03 -0.03
N ASN A 33 -14.64 23.72 0.46
CA ASN A 33 -14.72 24.31 1.81
C ASN A 33 -15.42 23.43 2.84
N ALA A 34 -15.94 22.24 2.47
CA ALA A 34 -16.71 21.39 3.40
C ALA A 34 -15.84 20.38 4.17
N PHE A 35 -14.54 20.30 3.91
CA PHE A 35 -13.62 19.41 4.60
C PHE A 35 -12.44 20.21 5.16
N GLU A 36 -12.55 20.65 6.39
CA GLU A 36 -11.35 20.91 7.20
C GLU A 36 -10.75 19.54 7.55
N ALA A 37 -9.88 19.05 6.69
CA ALA A 37 -9.05 17.91 7.02
C ALA A 37 -8.17 18.31 8.21
N THR A 38 -8.48 17.80 9.38
CA THR A 38 -7.60 17.90 10.54
C THR A 38 -6.31 17.21 10.13
N ALA A 39 -5.26 17.98 9.84
CA ALA A 39 -3.96 17.44 9.52
C ALA A 39 -3.55 16.55 10.68
N ALA A 40 -3.31 15.25 10.41
CA ALA A 40 -2.78 14.36 11.41
C ALA A 40 -1.43 14.94 11.88
N THR A 41 -1.42 15.47 13.08
CA THR A 41 -0.21 15.99 13.71
C THR A 41 0.43 14.82 14.41
N ILE A 42 1.53 14.31 13.87
CA ILE A 42 2.36 13.35 14.58
C ILE A 42 3.15 14.15 15.61
N ASN A 43 2.84 13.96 16.89
CA ASN A 43 3.67 14.46 17.99
C ASN A 43 4.96 13.65 18.02
N THR A 44 6.03 14.20 17.48
CA THR A 44 7.39 13.70 17.72
C THR A 44 7.97 14.39 18.95
N ALA A 45 8.89 13.73 19.64
CA ALA A 45 9.57 14.30 20.81
C ALA A 45 10.36 15.61 20.55
N SER A 46 10.45 16.04 19.30
CA SER A 46 11.18 17.25 18.85
C SER A 46 10.28 18.40 18.35
N GLY A 47 8.95 18.30 18.46
CA GLY A 47 8.03 19.36 18.04
C GLY A 47 6.94 18.90 17.07
N LYS A 48 5.95 19.77 16.86
CA LYS A 48 4.85 19.55 15.90
C LYS A 48 5.37 19.69 14.47
N GLU A 49 5.75 18.59 13.84
CA GLU A 49 6.06 18.57 12.41
C GLU A 49 4.83 18.15 11.62
N SER A 50 4.44 18.93 10.62
CA SER A 50 3.36 18.55 9.73
C SER A 50 3.86 17.45 8.78
N VAL A 51 3.00 16.45 8.50
CA VAL A 51 3.29 15.38 7.52
C VAL A 51 3.62 15.96 6.12
N ARG A 52 3.27 17.22 5.86
CA ARG A 52 3.52 17.91 4.58
C ARG A 52 5.01 18.13 4.29
N ASP A 53 5.87 18.25 5.31
CA ASP A 53 7.27 18.60 5.13
C ASP A 53 8.17 17.39 4.85
N ARG A 54 7.63 16.16 4.90
CA ARG A 54 8.37 14.91 4.67
C ARG A 54 7.91 14.11 3.45
N ALA A 55 7.04 14.64 2.62
CA ALA A 55 6.55 13.93 1.44
C ALA A 55 7.66 13.79 0.40
N GLN A 56 8.50 12.78 0.56
CA GLN A 56 9.38 12.34 -0.53
C GLN A 56 8.51 11.68 -1.60
N PRO A 57 8.74 11.99 -2.89
CA PRO A 57 8.03 11.30 -3.96
C PRO A 57 8.37 9.80 -3.93
N VAL A 58 7.35 8.95 -4.02
CA VAL A 58 7.55 7.52 -4.20
C VAL A 58 8.19 7.29 -5.56
N GLN A 59 9.34 6.63 -5.57
CA GLN A 59 9.99 6.24 -6.81
C GLN A 59 9.33 4.99 -7.38
N VAL A 60 9.17 4.95 -8.70
CA VAL A 60 8.64 3.79 -9.41
C VAL A 60 9.78 3.12 -10.15
N ILE A 61 9.82 1.79 -10.08
CA ILE A 61 10.77 0.95 -10.81
C ILE A 61 10.01 0.13 -11.84
N ASP A 62 10.59 -0.07 -13.01
CA ASP A 62 10.07 -0.96 -14.04
C ASP A 62 10.63 -2.39 -13.90
N ARG A 63 10.08 -3.31 -14.69
CA ARG A 63 10.47 -4.72 -14.67
C ARG A 63 11.93 -4.93 -15.06
N GLU A 64 12.42 -4.18 -16.03
CA GLU A 64 13.79 -4.35 -16.54
C GLU A 64 14.82 -3.96 -15.46
N ALA A 65 14.64 -2.82 -14.83
CA ALA A 65 15.49 -2.38 -13.72
C ALA A 65 15.38 -3.32 -12.52
N LEU A 66 14.19 -3.87 -12.24
CA LEU A 66 13.98 -4.85 -11.18
C LEU A 66 14.78 -6.13 -11.44
N ARG A 67 14.82 -6.63 -12.68
CA ARG A 67 15.56 -7.84 -13.07
C ARG A 67 17.08 -7.68 -13.03
N GLN A 68 17.57 -6.47 -13.26
CA GLN A 68 19.02 -6.16 -13.29
C GLN A 68 19.61 -5.94 -11.90
N GLY A 69 18.80 -5.67 -10.90
CA GLY A 69 19.25 -5.37 -9.55
C GLY A 69 19.07 -6.52 -8.55
N THR A 70 19.62 -6.31 -7.37
CA THR A 70 19.38 -7.17 -6.20
C THR A 70 18.64 -6.36 -5.15
N TYR A 71 17.38 -6.69 -4.93
CA TYR A 71 16.49 -5.92 -4.06
C TYR A 71 15.79 -6.82 -3.06
N ARG A 72 15.49 -6.28 -1.90
CA ARG A 72 14.60 -6.89 -0.91
C ARG A 72 13.17 -6.53 -1.28
N LEU A 73 12.42 -7.53 -1.71
CA LEU A 73 11.07 -7.36 -2.23
C LEU A 73 10.03 -7.69 -1.17
N ALA A 74 8.95 -6.91 -1.11
CA ALA A 74 7.76 -7.21 -0.33
C ALA A 74 6.55 -7.37 -1.25
N ASP A 75 5.90 -8.53 -1.18
CA ASP A 75 4.65 -8.83 -1.86
C ASP A 75 3.47 -8.58 -0.93
N ALA A 76 2.60 -7.66 -1.32
CA ALA A 76 1.45 -7.25 -0.52
C ALA A 76 0.23 -8.19 -0.64
N ARG A 77 0.29 -9.23 -1.47
CA ARG A 77 -0.82 -10.16 -1.67
C ARG A 77 -1.05 -11.04 -0.44
N ALA A 78 -2.23 -11.69 -0.43
CA ALA A 78 -2.55 -12.69 0.58
C ALA A 78 -1.58 -13.90 0.50
N PRO A 79 -1.27 -14.55 1.64
CA PRO A 79 -0.33 -15.67 1.70
C PRO A 79 -0.64 -16.80 0.72
N GLU A 80 -1.92 -17.09 0.48
CA GLU A 80 -2.35 -18.15 -0.44
C GLU A 80 -1.98 -17.81 -1.90
N ARG A 81 -2.07 -16.52 -2.27
CA ARG A 81 -1.66 -16.05 -3.59
C ARG A 81 -0.14 -16.03 -3.73
N PHE A 82 0.55 -15.56 -2.70
CA PHE A 82 2.00 -15.53 -2.65
C PHE A 82 2.60 -16.94 -2.80
N SER A 83 2.13 -17.89 -2.00
CA SER A 83 2.62 -19.27 -2.04
C SER A 83 2.26 -20.02 -3.33
N GLY A 84 1.29 -19.52 -4.08
CA GLY A 84 0.74 -20.19 -5.25
C GLY A 84 -0.30 -21.28 -4.91
N ALA A 85 -0.71 -21.40 -3.66
CA ALA A 85 -1.77 -22.33 -3.26
C ALA A 85 -3.14 -21.98 -3.88
N GLN A 86 -3.38 -20.68 -4.09
CA GLN A 86 -4.58 -20.17 -4.75
C GLN A 86 -4.21 -18.92 -5.57
N GLU A 87 -4.62 -18.88 -6.84
CA GLU A 87 -4.51 -17.67 -7.68
C GLU A 87 -5.80 -17.50 -8.50
N PRO A 88 -6.79 -16.76 -7.95
CA PRO A 88 -8.08 -16.59 -8.60
C PRO A 88 -8.12 -15.45 -9.63
N ILE A 89 -7.05 -14.68 -9.77
CA ILE A 89 -7.03 -13.43 -10.56
C ILE A 89 -6.10 -13.54 -11.76
N ASP A 90 -4.85 -13.94 -11.51
CA ASP A 90 -3.82 -14.02 -12.54
C ASP A 90 -3.69 -15.45 -13.11
N PRO A 91 -3.28 -15.61 -14.37
CA PRO A 91 -3.18 -16.93 -15.00
C PRO A 91 -2.02 -17.80 -14.45
N VAL A 92 -1.08 -17.21 -13.73
CA VAL A 92 0.10 -17.88 -13.18
C VAL A 92 0.17 -17.66 -11.68
N ALA A 93 0.32 -18.73 -10.93
CA ALA A 93 0.45 -18.70 -9.48
C ALA A 93 1.92 -18.57 -9.05
N GLY A 94 2.16 -18.05 -7.83
CA GLY A 94 3.48 -17.90 -7.24
C GLY A 94 3.88 -16.46 -6.99
N HIS A 95 5.19 -16.22 -6.83
CA HIS A 95 5.76 -14.90 -6.50
C HIS A 95 7.12 -14.67 -7.16
N ILE A 96 7.59 -13.44 -7.15
CA ILE A 96 8.94 -13.07 -7.61
C ILE A 96 9.97 -13.68 -6.65
N PRO A 97 10.97 -14.43 -7.14
CA PRO A 97 11.94 -15.09 -6.27
C PRO A 97 12.62 -14.15 -5.28
N GLY A 98 12.74 -14.60 -4.03
CA GLY A 98 13.35 -13.82 -2.95
C GLY A 98 12.45 -12.74 -2.34
N ALA A 99 11.22 -12.61 -2.79
CA ALA A 99 10.24 -11.72 -2.16
C ALA A 99 9.78 -12.27 -0.80
N MET A 100 9.48 -11.36 0.13
CA MET A 100 8.82 -11.68 1.39
C MET A 100 7.31 -11.52 1.22
N CYS A 101 6.54 -12.48 1.75
CA CYS A 101 5.11 -12.30 1.91
C CYS A 101 4.83 -11.28 3.01
N THR A 102 4.15 -10.20 2.66
CA THR A 102 3.85 -9.09 3.57
C THR A 102 2.42 -8.64 3.34
N PHE A 103 1.48 -9.40 3.87
CA PHE A 103 0.08 -9.15 3.59
C PHE A 103 -0.34 -7.74 4.05
N TRP A 104 -0.86 -6.96 3.13
CA TRP A 104 -1.19 -5.56 3.38
C TRP A 104 -2.14 -5.33 4.57
N LYS A 105 -3.01 -6.31 4.88
CA LYS A 105 -3.96 -6.22 5.98
C LYS A 105 -3.34 -6.38 7.37
N ASP A 106 -2.13 -6.93 7.48
CA ASP A 106 -1.51 -7.18 8.79
C ASP A 106 -1.26 -5.90 9.59
N ALA A 107 -1.19 -4.76 8.89
CA ALA A 107 -1.10 -3.44 9.53
C ALA A 107 -2.46 -2.84 9.93
N LEU A 108 -3.55 -3.54 9.72
CA LEU A 108 -4.89 -3.07 10.06
C LEU A 108 -5.40 -3.74 11.34
N ARG A 109 -6.32 -3.05 12.00
CA ARG A 109 -7.20 -3.58 13.03
C ARG A 109 -8.46 -4.18 12.39
N ASP A 110 -9.25 -4.87 13.19
CA ASP A 110 -10.50 -5.50 12.73
C ASP A 110 -11.54 -4.49 12.20
N ASP A 111 -11.47 -3.24 12.66
CA ASP A 111 -12.33 -2.16 12.18
C ASP A 111 -11.85 -1.50 10.87
N GLY A 112 -10.72 -1.99 10.31
CA GLY A 112 -10.12 -1.51 9.08
C GLY A 112 -9.26 -0.25 9.23
N THR A 113 -9.05 0.24 10.46
CA THR A 113 -8.09 1.33 10.72
C THR A 113 -6.67 0.80 10.86
N PHE A 114 -5.69 1.67 10.64
CA PHE A 114 -4.29 1.30 10.85
C PHE A 114 -3.99 1.02 12.33
N ARG A 115 -3.08 0.08 12.56
CA ARG A 115 -2.44 -0.07 13.86
C ARG A 115 -1.67 1.19 14.22
N PRO A 116 -1.37 1.43 15.51
CA PRO A 116 -0.56 2.57 15.93
C PRO A 116 0.79 2.62 15.19
N PRO A 117 1.32 3.82 14.88
CA PRO A 117 2.59 3.97 14.16
C PRO A 117 3.76 3.20 14.76
N HIS A 118 3.83 3.08 16.08
CA HIS A 118 4.92 2.35 16.75
C HIS A 118 4.82 0.82 16.52
N GLU A 119 3.63 0.25 16.43
CA GLU A 119 3.43 -1.17 16.11
C GLU A 119 3.83 -1.46 14.66
N ILE A 120 3.40 -0.59 13.72
CA ILE A 120 3.79 -0.69 12.31
C ILE A 120 5.31 -0.56 12.18
N ARG A 121 5.93 0.38 12.91
CA ARG A 121 7.37 0.56 12.92
C ARG A 121 8.09 -0.69 13.41
N SER A 122 7.65 -1.28 14.52
CA SER A 122 8.23 -2.50 15.08
C SER A 122 8.15 -3.68 14.10
N TYR A 123 7.08 -3.77 13.32
CA TYR A 123 6.95 -4.79 12.28
C TYR A 123 8.01 -4.66 11.18
N TRP A 124 8.32 -3.42 10.76
CA TRP A 124 9.20 -3.17 9.62
C TRP A 124 10.68 -3.05 9.97
N VAL A 125 11.02 -2.72 11.21
CA VAL A 125 12.42 -2.44 11.62
C VAL A 125 13.36 -3.60 11.34
N ASP A 126 12.89 -4.83 11.54
CA ASP A 126 13.67 -6.05 11.30
C ASP A 126 13.38 -6.68 9.91
N ARG A 127 12.60 -6.00 9.08
CA ARG A 127 12.20 -6.41 7.73
C ARG A 127 12.49 -5.31 6.71
N PRO A 128 13.76 -5.01 6.46
CA PRO A 128 14.10 -3.95 5.51
C PRO A 128 13.67 -4.32 4.10
N VAL A 129 13.02 -3.37 3.41
CA VAL A 129 12.44 -3.53 2.08
C VAL A 129 12.90 -2.40 1.18
N ASP A 130 13.26 -2.72 -0.05
CA ASP A 130 13.66 -1.77 -1.07
C ASP A 130 12.51 -1.48 -2.05
N ILE A 131 11.71 -2.51 -2.38
CA ILE A 131 10.64 -2.42 -3.38
C ILE A 131 9.40 -3.17 -2.86
N CYS A 132 8.23 -2.54 -3.03
CA CYS A 132 6.93 -3.16 -2.81
C CYS A 132 6.23 -3.46 -4.13
N TYR A 133 5.60 -4.62 -4.23
CA TYR A 133 4.72 -5.00 -5.32
C TYR A 133 3.49 -5.77 -4.80
N CYS A 134 2.52 -6.07 -5.67
CA CYS A 134 1.38 -6.93 -5.34
C CYS A 134 0.86 -7.66 -6.59
N GLY A 135 -0.45 -7.74 -6.81
CA GLY A 135 -1.03 -8.23 -8.06
C GLY A 135 -0.90 -7.22 -9.20
N SER A 136 -1.36 -6.00 -8.99
CA SER A 136 -1.48 -4.94 -10.00
C SER A 136 -1.03 -3.55 -9.49
N GLY A 137 -0.15 -3.49 -8.51
CA GLY A 137 0.40 -2.25 -7.95
C GLY A 137 -0.47 -1.55 -6.90
N VAL A 138 -1.75 -1.90 -6.76
CA VAL A 138 -2.70 -1.18 -5.88
C VAL A 138 -2.38 -1.41 -4.40
N THR A 139 -2.39 -2.66 -3.92
CA THR A 139 -2.13 -2.93 -2.50
C THR A 139 -0.66 -2.78 -2.10
N ALA A 140 0.26 -2.73 -3.05
CA ALA A 140 1.65 -2.35 -2.81
C ALA A 140 1.77 -0.92 -2.26
N THR A 141 0.93 0.01 -2.72
CA THR A 141 0.91 1.38 -2.19
C THR A 141 0.51 1.44 -0.72
N HIS A 142 -0.26 0.45 -0.24
CA HIS A 142 -0.60 0.34 1.17
C HIS A 142 0.64 0.01 2.03
N LEU A 143 1.57 -0.82 1.56
CA LEU A 143 2.84 -1.09 2.26
C LEU A 143 3.70 0.18 2.32
N ILE A 144 3.74 0.96 1.24
CA ILE A 144 4.45 2.24 1.20
C ILE A 144 3.83 3.23 2.20
N LEU A 145 2.50 3.27 2.29
CA LEU A 145 1.79 4.10 3.27
C LEU A 145 2.11 3.65 4.71
N GLN A 146 2.26 2.35 4.98
CA GLN A 146 2.71 1.85 6.28
C GLN A 146 4.09 2.42 6.66
N HIS A 147 5.03 2.47 5.72
CA HIS A 147 6.34 3.07 5.94
C HIS A 147 6.24 4.57 6.26
N ALA A 148 5.38 5.28 5.53
CA ALA A 148 5.12 6.70 5.81
C ALA A 148 4.54 6.93 7.21
N ILE A 149 3.53 6.14 7.61
CA ILE A 149 2.91 6.18 8.94
C ILE A 149 3.94 5.88 10.04
N ALA A 150 4.82 4.91 9.79
CA ALA A 150 5.87 4.52 10.73
C ALA A 150 7.06 5.49 10.79
N GLY A 151 7.11 6.50 9.92
CA GLY A 151 8.24 7.42 9.80
C GLY A 151 9.52 6.74 9.32
N LEU A 152 9.39 5.74 8.44
CA LEU A 152 10.49 4.99 7.83
C LEU A 152 10.76 5.51 6.40
N THR A 153 11.93 5.15 5.86
CA THR A 153 12.25 5.39 4.44
C THR A 153 11.24 4.70 3.55
N LEU A 154 10.74 5.42 2.53
CA LEU A 154 9.75 4.87 1.61
C LEU A 154 10.42 3.90 0.63
N PRO A 155 9.92 2.66 0.50
CA PRO A 155 10.35 1.75 -0.56
C PRO A 155 9.85 2.24 -1.93
N GLN A 156 10.48 1.75 -2.99
CA GLN A 156 10.02 1.98 -4.36
C GLN A 156 8.78 1.15 -4.65
N LEU A 157 8.02 1.57 -5.66
CA LEU A 157 6.86 0.84 -6.17
C LEU A 157 7.22 0.15 -7.48
N TYR A 158 7.08 -1.17 -7.54
CA TYR A 158 6.97 -1.87 -8.83
C TYR A 158 5.48 -1.88 -9.22
N ALA A 159 5.09 -0.90 -10.05
CA ALA A 159 3.69 -0.66 -10.38
C ALA A 159 3.09 -1.79 -11.23
N GLY A 160 3.85 -2.37 -12.16
CA GLY A 160 3.42 -3.50 -12.99
C GLY A 160 3.09 -4.75 -12.19
N SER A 161 3.82 -4.96 -11.09
CA SER A 161 3.56 -6.02 -10.12
C SER A 161 3.54 -7.43 -10.74
N TRP A 162 2.87 -8.39 -10.06
CA TRP A 162 2.78 -9.76 -10.51
C TRP A 162 2.14 -9.91 -11.89
N SER A 163 1.06 -9.19 -12.15
CA SER A 163 0.34 -9.25 -13.43
C SER A 163 1.22 -8.86 -14.63
N GLU A 164 2.15 -7.90 -14.46
CA GLU A 164 3.13 -7.58 -15.49
C GLU A 164 4.29 -8.57 -15.50
N TRP A 165 4.79 -8.97 -14.32
CA TRP A 165 5.91 -9.90 -14.21
C TRP A 165 5.71 -11.17 -15.02
N ILE A 166 4.54 -11.79 -14.89
CA ILE A 166 4.18 -13.04 -15.57
C ILE A 166 3.90 -12.92 -17.07
N THR A 167 3.90 -11.71 -17.64
CA THR A 167 3.78 -11.55 -19.10
C THR A 167 5.08 -11.91 -19.82
N ASP A 168 6.20 -11.98 -19.10
CA ASP A 168 7.46 -12.44 -19.62
C ASP A 168 7.60 -13.96 -19.35
N PRO A 169 7.61 -14.81 -20.40
CA PRO A 169 7.68 -16.25 -20.23
C PRO A 169 9.00 -16.72 -19.59
N ASP A 170 10.05 -15.89 -19.65
CA ASP A 170 11.36 -16.19 -19.08
C ASP A 170 11.53 -15.59 -17.67
N ALA A 171 10.51 -14.94 -17.14
CA ALA A 171 10.54 -14.39 -15.79
C ALA A 171 10.57 -15.53 -14.74
N PRO A 172 11.56 -15.54 -13.82
CA PRO A 172 11.62 -16.57 -12.81
C PRO A 172 10.48 -16.45 -11.80
N ILE A 173 9.97 -17.61 -11.35
CA ILE A 173 8.84 -17.74 -10.43
C ILE A 173 9.23 -18.67 -9.30
N SER A 174 8.83 -18.32 -8.07
CA SER A 174 8.90 -19.19 -6.91
C SER A 174 7.50 -19.55 -6.41
N LEU A 175 7.40 -20.73 -5.79
CA LEU A 175 6.23 -21.25 -5.10
C LEU A 175 6.60 -21.56 -3.65
N GLY A 176 5.58 -21.60 -2.79
CA GLY A 176 5.78 -21.88 -1.37
C GLY A 176 6.04 -20.62 -0.54
N ALA A 177 6.48 -20.83 0.71
CA ALA A 177 6.77 -19.75 1.65
C ALA A 177 8.22 -19.32 1.56
#